data_ffc719f1e220d17c6bd085356775be97
#
_entry.id   ffc719f1e220d17c6bd085356775be97
#
_cell.length_a   1.000
_cell.length_b   1.000
_cell.length_c   1.000
_cell.angle_alpha   90.00
_cell.angle_beta   90.00
_cell.angle_gamma   90.00
#
_symmetry.space_group_name_H-M   'P 1'
#
loop_
_entity.id
_entity.type
_entity.pdbx_description
1 polymer ?
#
loop_
_entity_poly.entity_id
_entity_poly.type
_entity_poly.pdbx_seq_one_letter_code
_entity_poly.pdbx_strand_id
1 'polypeptide(L)'
;RRPTLLEQGGVGVAGTRFTYAEGSLVLWSLDPKKIIGVESLSATMRKLAIANPKTAPYGRAAHETLQQLDLWEKLEPQLVRGESIAQTLQFVATGNAEMGFIAKSQMQDPRFSLKGSQWEVPSSLHKPISQQAILLKTGLNNIAANQFLKYLKGPASIKIIKSYGYRFLEDE
;
A
#
# COMPACT_ATOMS: atom_id res chain seq x y z
N ARG A 1 5.10 3.48 -10.31
CA ARG A 1 4.62 3.64 -11.69
C ARG A 1 4.68 5.10 -12.18
N ARG A 2 4.04 6.07 -11.47
CA ARG A 2 4.03 7.48 -11.93
C ARG A 2 5.44 8.08 -12.08
N PRO A 3 6.37 7.98 -11.10
CA PRO A 3 7.72 8.49 -11.27
C PRO A 3 8.47 7.89 -12.46
N THR A 4 8.30 6.59 -12.71
CA THR A 4 8.89 5.91 -13.89
C THR A 4 8.36 6.49 -15.20
N LEU A 5 7.06 6.71 -15.31
CA LEU A 5 6.45 7.33 -16.49
C LEU A 5 6.91 8.78 -16.71
N LEU A 6 7.08 9.55 -15.65
CA LEU A 6 7.61 10.91 -15.70
C LEU A 6 9.06 10.95 -16.16
N GLU A 7 9.87 9.98 -15.74
CA GLU A 7 11.25 9.82 -16.20
C GLU A 7 11.30 9.47 -17.67
N GLN A 8 10.56 8.44 -18.09
CA GLN A 8 10.48 7.99 -19.49
C GLN A 8 9.89 9.05 -20.42
N GLY A 9 8.91 9.80 -19.96
CA GLY A 9 8.30 10.92 -20.70
C GLY A 9 9.14 12.20 -20.70
N GLY A 10 10.33 12.19 -20.13
CA GLY A 10 11.26 13.32 -20.17
C GLY A 10 10.82 14.52 -19.31
N VAL A 11 9.83 14.36 -18.43
CA VAL A 11 9.37 15.39 -17.47
C VAL A 11 10.18 15.32 -16.17
N GLY A 12 10.58 14.09 -15.77
CA GLY A 12 11.50 13.86 -14.66
C GLY A 12 12.96 14.05 -15.07
N VAL A 13 13.79 14.41 -14.11
CA VAL A 13 15.25 14.47 -14.27
C VAL A 13 15.80 13.05 -14.18
N ALA A 14 16.42 12.57 -15.25
CA ALA A 14 16.98 11.23 -15.32
C ALA A 14 17.97 10.97 -14.18
N GLY A 15 17.92 9.77 -13.60
CA GLY A 15 18.81 9.35 -12.52
C GLY A 15 18.47 9.93 -11.13
N THR A 16 17.40 10.76 -11.02
CA THR A 16 16.97 11.29 -9.70
C THR A 16 15.86 10.44 -9.07
N ARG A 17 15.32 9.46 -9.80
CA ARG A 17 14.29 8.55 -9.27
C ARG A 17 14.89 7.55 -8.31
N PHE A 18 14.27 7.41 -7.14
CA PHE A 18 14.65 6.41 -6.15
C PHE A 18 13.42 5.90 -5.36
N THR A 19 13.54 4.72 -4.79
CA THR A 19 12.55 4.16 -3.88
C THR A 19 12.91 4.58 -2.46
N TYR A 20 12.01 5.31 -1.77
CA TYR A 20 12.25 5.75 -0.40
C TYR A 20 11.53 4.89 0.64
N ALA A 21 10.59 4.05 0.23
CA ALA A 21 9.87 3.16 1.13
C ALA A 21 9.19 2.02 0.35
N GLU A 22 8.97 0.88 1.01
CA GLU A 22 8.08 -0.17 0.54
C GLU A 22 6.92 -0.35 1.51
N GLY A 23 5.71 -0.35 0.97
CA GLY A 23 4.49 -0.60 1.73
C GLY A 23 4.29 -2.07 2.04
N SER A 24 3.61 -2.36 3.14
CA SER A 24 3.13 -3.70 3.48
C SER A 24 1.62 -3.76 3.36
N LEU A 25 1.12 -4.85 2.79
CA LEU A 25 -0.31 -5.13 2.64
C LEU A 25 -0.79 -5.91 3.86
N VAL A 26 -1.97 -5.57 4.37
CA VAL A 26 -2.59 -6.23 5.51
C VAL A 26 -4.05 -6.54 5.17
N LEU A 27 -4.49 -7.77 5.41
CA LEU A 27 -5.91 -8.08 5.49
C LEU A 27 -6.39 -7.70 6.90
N TRP A 28 -7.42 -6.86 6.99
CA TRP A 28 -7.93 -6.34 8.26
C TRP A 28 -9.45 -6.44 8.35
N SER A 29 -9.96 -6.70 9.54
CA SER A 29 -11.36 -6.68 9.90
C SER A 29 -11.57 -5.95 11.22
N LEU A 30 -12.71 -5.26 11.36
CA LEU A 30 -13.13 -4.65 12.63
C LEU A 30 -13.48 -5.72 13.68
N ASP A 31 -13.89 -6.92 13.27
CA ASP A 31 -14.15 -8.04 14.16
C ASP A 31 -12.83 -8.65 14.66
N PRO A 32 -12.56 -8.67 15.98
CA PRO A 32 -11.31 -9.16 16.55
C PRO A 32 -11.08 -10.67 16.38
N LYS A 33 -12.08 -11.42 15.92
CA LYS A 33 -12.03 -12.89 15.73
C LYS A 33 -12.15 -13.31 14.26
N LYS A 34 -12.34 -12.35 13.35
CA LYS A 34 -12.61 -12.67 11.94
C LYS A 34 -11.38 -13.17 11.19
N ILE A 35 -10.23 -12.59 11.46
CA ILE A 35 -8.98 -12.92 10.77
C ILE A 35 -8.05 -13.68 11.69
N ILE A 36 -7.76 -14.92 11.31
CA ILE A 36 -6.82 -15.82 12.01
C ILE A 36 -5.61 -16.15 11.15
N GLY A 37 -5.62 -15.77 9.88
CA GLY A 37 -4.57 -16.03 8.90
C GLY A 37 -5.11 -15.95 7.48
N VAL A 38 -4.42 -16.58 6.53
CA VAL A 38 -4.82 -16.68 5.13
C VAL A 38 -6.14 -17.46 4.98
N GLU A 39 -6.42 -18.40 5.86
CA GLU A 39 -7.62 -19.24 5.88
C GLU A 39 -8.91 -18.40 5.98
N SER A 40 -8.82 -17.21 6.54
CA SER A 40 -9.95 -16.29 6.65
C SER A 40 -10.52 -15.86 5.29
N LEU A 41 -9.71 -15.90 4.23
CA LEU A 41 -10.15 -15.63 2.86
C LEU A 41 -11.01 -16.76 2.28
N SER A 42 -10.89 -17.97 2.81
CA SER A 42 -11.70 -19.12 2.39
C SER A 42 -13.01 -19.26 3.17
N ALA A 43 -13.14 -18.53 4.28
CA ALA A 43 -14.37 -18.52 5.07
C ALA A 43 -15.52 -17.81 4.33
N THR A 44 -16.75 -18.14 4.72
CA THR A 44 -17.93 -17.47 4.17
C THR A 44 -17.89 -15.98 4.54
N MET A 45 -17.92 -15.14 3.53
CA MET A 45 -18.01 -13.68 3.66
C MET A 45 -18.92 -13.12 2.59
N ARG A 46 -19.56 -11.97 2.88
CA ARG A 46 -20.42 -11.27 1.92
C ARG A 46 -19.65 -10.27 1.08
N LYS A 47 -18.71 -9.55 1.71
CA LYS A 47 -17.96 -8.46 1.05
C LYS A 47 -16.52 -8.40 1.53
N LEU A 48 -15.60 -8.36 0.56
CA LEU A 48 -14.17 -8.12 0.74
C LEU A 48 -13.79 -6.79 0.08
N ALA A 49 -13.25 -5.84 0.83
CA ALA A 49 -12.84 -4.56 0.27
C ALA A 49 -11.40 -4.62 -0.27
N ILE A 50 -11.20 -4.11 -1.47
CA ILE A 50 -9.88 -3.88 -2.08
C ILE A 50 -9.84 -2.49 -2.71
N ALA A 51 -8.67 -1.89 -2.82
CA ALA A 51 -8.49 -0.72 -3.67
C ALA A 51 -8.54 -1.14 -5.16
N ASN A 52 -8.88 -0.21 -6.05
CA ASN A 52 -8.98 -0.48 -7.48
C ASN A 52 -7.62 -0.94 -8.06
N PRO A 53 -7.48 -2.20 -8.54
CA PRO A 53 -6.20 -2.73 -9.03
C PRO A 53 -5.63 -1.96 -10.24
N LYS A 54 -6.49 -1.29 -11.01
CA LYS A 54 -6.07 -0.53 -12.20
C LYS A 54 -5.33 0.75 -11.82
N THR A 55 -5.69 1.38 -10.71
CA THR A 55 -5.23 2.73 -10.34
C THR A 55 -4.39 2.77 -9.07
N ALA A 56 -4.64 1.87 -8.11
CA ALA A 56 -4.01 1.87 -6.79
C ALA A 56 -2.95 0.76 -6.63
N PRO A 57 -1.74 1.08 -6.15
CA PRO A 57 -0.67 0.08 -5.92
C PRO A 57 -1.08 -1.04 -4.97
N TYR A 58 -1.74 -0.71 -3.86
CA TYR A 58 -2.24 -1.70 -2.89
C TYR A 58 -3.36 -2.56 -3.47
N GLY A 59 -4.17 -2.02 -4.37
CA GLY A 59 -5.18 -2.80 -5.09
C GLY A 59 -4.55 -3.85 -6.01
N ARG A 60 -3.45 -3.50 -6.70
CA ARG A 60 -2.68 -4.47 -7.48
C ARG A 60 -2.07 -5.55 -6.60
N ALA A 61 -1.49 -5.17 -5.47
CA ALA A 61 -0.94 -6.13 -4.52
C ALA A 61 -2.01 -7.10 -3.99
N ALA A 62 -3.20 -6.59 -3.65
CA ALA A 62 -4.34 -7.43 -3.23
C ALA A 62 -4.79 -8.38 -4.36
N HIS A 63 -4.88 -7.89 -5.60
CA HIS A 63 -5.20 -8.71 -6.76
C HIS A 63 -4.16 -9.82 -6.98
N GLU A 64 -2.86 -9.47 -6.99
CA GLU A 64 -1.76 -10.41 -7.14
C GLU A 64 -1.77 -11.46 -6.01
N THR A 65 -2.01 -11.03 -4.76
CA THR A 65 -2.15 -11.94 -3.62
C THR A 65 -3.28 -12.95 -3.82
N LEU A 66 -4.46 -12.48 -4.22
CA LEU A 66 -5.61 -13.36 -4.46
C LEU A 66 -5.37 -14.30 -5.64
N GLN A 67 -4.65 -13.86 -6.67
CA GLN A 67 -4.24 -14.73 -7.79
C GLN A 67 -3.25 -15.81 -7.35
N GLN A 68 -2.22 -15.46 -6.57
CA GLN A 68 -1.22 -16.42 -6.08
C GLN A 68 -1.82 -17.48 -5.13
N LEU A 69 -2.95 -17.15 -4.52
CA LEU A 69 -3.71 -18.06 -3.65
C LEU A 69 -4.83 -18.81 -4.38
N ASP A 70 -4.97 -18.64 -5.70
CA ASP A 70 -6.06 -19.20 -6.52
C ASP A 70 -7.48 -18.81 -6.01
N LEU A 71 -7.60 -17.63 -5.39
CA LEU A 71 -8.84 -17.13 -4.79
C LEU A 71 -9.51 -15.99 -5.57
N TRP A 72 -8.86 -15.43 -6.60
CA TRP A 72 -9.38 -14.25 -7.29
C TRP A 72 -10.77 -14.48 -7.89
N GLU A 73 -10.92 -15.49 -8.74
CA GLU A 73 -12.19 -15.76 -9.42
C GLU A 73 -13.32 -16.09 -8.44
N LYS A 74 -13.00 -16.83 -7.37
CA LYS A 74 -13.97 -17.19 -6.33
C LYS A 74 -14.47 -15.96 -5.58
N LEU A 75 -13.58 -15.01 -5.27
CA LEU A 75 -13.89 -13.85 -4.43
C LEU A 75 -14.29 -12.60 -5.25
N GLU A 76 -14.05 -12.57 -6.55
CA GLU A 76 -14.37 -11.43 -7.41
C GLU A 76 -15.81 -10.93 -7.28
N PRO A 77 -16.84 -11.81 -7.22
CA PRO A 77 -18.24 -11.39 -7.04
C PRO A 77 -18.53 -10.71 -5.70
N GLN A 78 -17.67 -10.91 -4.71
CA GLN A 78 -17.80 -10.36 -3.36
C GLN A 78 -16.98 -9.07 -3.16
N LEU A 79 -16.18 -8.67 -4.18
CA LEU A 79 -15.29 -7.53 -4.06
C LEU A 79 -16.02 -6.20 -4.06
N VAL A 80 -15.72 -5.37 -3.06
CA VAL A 80 -16.04 -3.95 -3.05
C VAL A 80 -14.78 -3.17 -3.37
N ARG A 81 -14.82 -2.40 -4.46
CA ARG A 81 -13.63 -1.69 -4.97
C ARG A 81 -13.66 -0.22 -4.56
N GLY A 82 -12.70 0.20 -3.76
CA GLY A 82 -12.45 1.61 -3.45
C GLY A 82 -11.53 2.25 -4.48
N GLU A 83 -11.74 3.50 -4.83
CA GLU A 83 -10.86 4.24 -5.75
C GLU A 83 -9.47 4.50 -5.14
N SER A 84 -9.36 4.41 -3.82
CA SER A 84 -8.10 4.57 -3.08
C SER A 84 -8.02 3.60 -1.90
N ILE A 85 -6.80 3.42 -1.37
CA ILE A 85 -6.59 2.62 -0.16
C ILE A 85 -7.28 3.25 1.07
N ALA A 86 -7.45 4.57 1.11
CA ALA A 86 -8.19 5.25 2.17
C ALA A 86 -9.69 4.90 2.13
N GLN A 87 -10.29 4.88 0.95
CA GLN A 87 -11.70 4.47 0.80
C GLN A 87 -11.89 2.99 1.13
N THR A 88 -10.92 2.14 0.79
CA THR A 88 -10.94 0.72 1.17
C THR A 88 -11.01 0.55 2.68
N LEU A 89 -10.16 1.27 3.42
CA LEU A 89 -10.21 1.27 4.88
C LEU A 89 -11.58 1.72 5.41
N GLN A 90 -12.18 2.78 4.82
CA GLN A 90 -13.50 3.26 5.22
C GLN A 90 -14.59 2.19 5.04
N PHE A 91 -14.57 1.42 3.95
CA PHE A 91 -15.56 0.36 3.75
C PHE A 91 -15.53 -0.68 4.88
N VAL A 92 -14.35 -1.05 5.36
CA VAL A 92 -14.24 -1.97 6.50
C VAL A 92 -14.59 -1.29 7.82
N ALA A 93 -14.08 -0.08 8.05
CA ALA A 93 -14.30 0.68 9.29
C ALA A 93 -15.78 1.03 9.53
N THR A 94 -16.57 1.18 8.47
CA THR A 94 -18.02 1.46 8.54
C THR A 94 -18.90 0.21 8.44
N GLY A 95 -18.30 -1.01 8.34
CA GLY A 95 -19.04 -2.26 8.20
C GLY A 95 -19.65 -2.51 6.82
N ASN A 96 -19.33 -1.67 5.82
CA ASN A 96 -19.74 -1.90 4.42
C ASN A 96 -19.01 -3.08 3.77
N ALA A 97 -17.89 -3.52 4.34
CA ALA A 97 -17.22 -4.78 4.05
C ALA A 97 -16.79 -5.44 5.36
N GLU A 98 -16.80 -6.76 5.42
CA GLU A 98 -16.46 -7.52 6.63
C GLU A 98 -14.97 -7.52 6.89
N MET A 99 -14.18 -7.48 5.83
CA MET A 99 -12.73 -7.37 5.86
C MET A 99 -12.22 -6.69 4.58
N GLY A 100 -10.97 -6.28 4.56
CA GLY A 100 -10.38 -5.66 3.38
C GLY A 100 -8.87 -5.63 3.42
N PHE A 101 -8.28 -5.54 2.24
CA PHE A 101 -6.85 -5.34 2.09
C PHE A 101 -6.51 -3.86 2.21
N ILE A 102 -5.80 -3.50 3.28
CA ILE A 102 -5.41 -2.12 3.61
C ILE A 102 -3.89 -1.98 3.68
N ALA A 103 -3.39 -0.77 3.80
CA ALA A 103 -1.96 -0.53 4.02
C ALA A 103 -1.62 -0.62 5.51
N LYS A 104 -0.53 -1.29 5.86
CA LYS A 104 -0.02 -1.34 7.24
C LYS A 104 0.18 0.07 7.82
N SER A 105 0.62 1.01 7.00
CA SER A 105 0.81 2.41 7.40
C SER A 105 -0.46 3.12 7.85
N GLN A 106 -1.63 2.69 7.40
CA GLN A 106 -2.90 3.25 7.88
C GLN A 106 -3.18 2.82 9.32
N MET A 107 -2.79 1.60 9.69
CA MET A 107 -2.95 1.08 11.05
C MET A 107 -1.91 1.66 12.03
N GLN A 108 -0.76 2.07 11.53
CA GLN A 108 0.31 2.71 12.31
C GLN A 108 0.12 4.22 12.48
N ASP A 109 -0.89 4.80 11.83
CA ASP A 109 -1.24 6.22 12.04
C ASP A 109 -1.72 6.40 13.49
N PRO A 110 -1.13 7.33 14.26
CA PRO A 110 -1.55 7.58 15.66
C PRO A 110 -3.03 7.91 15.82
N ARG A 111 -3.69 8.36 14.76
CA ARG A 111 -5.13 8.65 14.73
C ARG A 111 -5.99 7.40 14.51
N PHE A 112 -5.38 6.28 14.15
CA PHE A 112 -6.09 5.02 13.96
C PHE A 112 -6.34 4.36 15.31
N SER A 113 -7.57 4.46 15.82
CA SER A 113 -7.98 3.95 17.13
C SER A 113 -8.82 2.65 17.06
N LEU A 114 -9.12 2.19 15.85
CA LEU A 114 -9.95 0.99 15.66
C LEU A 114 -9.16 -0.27 16.00
N LYS A 115 -9.79 -1.14 16.76
CA LYS A 115 -9.27 -2.48 17.07
C LYS A 115 -9.93 -3.50 16.15
N GLY A 116 -9.31 -4.65 15.99
CA GLY A 116 -9.84 -5.70 15.16
C GLY A 116 -8.83 -6.84 15.03
N SER A 117 -9.00 -7.67 14.03
CA SER A 117 -8.06 -8.74 13.67
C SER A 117 -7.36 -8.45 12.35
N GLN A 118 -6.17 -8.99 12.19
CA GLN A 118 -5.34 -8.73 11.00
C GLN A 118 -4.47 -9.92 10.64
N TRP A 119 -4.11 -9.98 9.36
CA TRP A 119 -3.08 -10.83 8.82
C TRP A 119 -2.17 -10.01 7.91
N GLU A 120 -0.88 -9.94 8.22
CA GLU A 120 0.09 -9.29 7.36
C GLU A 120 0.39 -10.21 6.17
N VAL A 121 0.13 -9.72 4.96
CA VAL A 121 0.32 -10.50 3.73
C VAL A 121 1.81 -10.69 3.48
N PRO A 122 2.28 -11.93 3.32
CA PRO A 122 3.67 -12.20 2.95
C PRO A 122 4.06 -11.50 1.64
N SER A 123 5.22 -10.87 1.61
CA SER A 123 5.72 -10.15 0.43
C SER A 123 5.98 -11.05 -0.78
N SER A 124 6.03 -12.37 -0.60
CA SER A 124 6.13 -13.36 -1.67
C SER A 124 4.83 -13.50 -2.48
N LEU A 125 3.68 -13.05 -1.96
CA LEU A 125 2.38 -13.17 -2.62
C LEU A 125 2.04 -11.99 -3.55
N HIS A 126 2.86 -10.96 -3.60
CA HIS A 126 2.66 -9.81 -4.48
C HIS A 126 3.98 -9.11 -4.81
N LYS A 127 3.99 -8.33 -5.88
CA LYS A 127 5.14 -7.48 -6.21
C LYS A 127 5.34 -6.37 -5.17
N PRO A 128 6.59 -5.89 -5.00
CA PRO A 128 6.89 -4.81 -4.05
C PRO A 128 6.01 -3.57 -4.25
N ILE A 129 5.47 -3.03 -3.16
CA ILE A 129 4.66 -1.81 -3.17
C ILE A 129 5.59 -0.60 -2.99
N SER A 130 6.44 -0.37 -4.00
CA SER A 130 7.48 0.65 -3.93
C SER A 130 6.90 2.06 -3.98
N GLN A 131 7.30 2.88 -3.02
CA GLN A 131 7.04 4.31 -2.96
C GLN A 131 8.27 5.04 -3.51
N GLN A 132 8.09 5.78 -4.60
CA GLN A 132 9.19 6.40 -5.32
C GLN A 132 9.05 7.92 -5.38
N ALA A 133 10.17 8.61 -5.36
CA ALA A 133 10.30 10.04 -5.64
C ALA A 133 11.15 10.26 -6.90
N ILE A 134 10.91 11.38 -7.58
CA ILE A 134 11.70 11.85 -8.71
C ILE A 134 11.68 13.38 -8.75
N LEU A 135 12.80 14.00 -9.08
CA LEU A 135 12.87 15.44 -9.34
C LEU A 135 12.26 15.75 -10.71
N LEU A 136 11.37 16.71 -10.76
CA LEU A 136 10.86 17.19 -12.06
C LEU A 136 11.80 18.25 -12.66
N LYS A 137 11.87 18.36 -13.97
CA LYS A 137 12.68 19.36 -14.68
C LYS A 137 12.35 20.79 -14.25
N THR A 138 11.07 21.08 -13.98
CA THR A 138 10.61 22.37 -13.45
C THR A 138 11.18 22.69 -12.06
N GLY A 139 11.58 21.67 -11.30
CA GLY A 139 12.18 21.79 -9.99
C GLY A 139 13.71 21.71 -9.95
N LEU A 140 14.39 21.60 -11.11
CA LEU A 140 15.82 21.34 -11.21
C LEU A 140 16.65 22.38 -10.41
N ASN A 141 16.33 23.65 -10.54
CA ASN A 141 16.99 24.76 -9.86
C ASN A 141 16.31 25.16 -8.54
N ASN A 142 15.32 24.39 -8.09
CA ASN A 142 14.65 24.63 -6.81
C ASN A 142 15.46 24.00 -5.66
N ILE A 143 16.09 24.84 -4.85
CA ILE A 143 16.92 24.42 -3.72
C ILE A 143 16.10 23.57 -2.73
N ALA A 144 14.86 23.99 -2.42
CA ALA A 144 14.02 23.27 -1.46
C ALA A 144 13.63 21.87 -1.97
N ALA A 145 13.33 21.71 -3.28
CA ALA A 145 13.04 20.42 -3.87
C ALA A 145 14.25 19.47 -3.78
N ASN A 146 15.45 19.97 -4.08
CA ASN A 146 16.69 19.19 -3.98
C ASN A 146 17.01 18.80 -2.52
N GLN A 147 16.84 19.73 -1.59
CA GLN A 147 17.03 19.46 -0.17
C GLN A 147 16.02 18.45 0.36
N PHE A 148 14.75 18.52 -0.08
CA PHE A 148 13.73 17.56 0.31
C PHE A 148 14.04 16.14 -0.15
N LEU A 149 14.52 15.96 -1.39
CA LEU A 149 14.94 14.63 -1.87
C LEU A 149 16.14 14.07 -1.06
N LYS A 150 17.08 14.93 -0.67
CA LYS A 150 18.17 14.54 0.25
C LYS A 150 17.64 14.17 1.63
N TYR A 151 16.70 14.95 2.17
CA TYR A 151 16.07 14.67 3.45
C TYR A 151 15.34 13.32 3.45
N LEU A 152 14.63 12.96 2.38
CA LEU A 152 13.95 11.67 2.26
C LEU A 152 14.89 10.46 2.39
N LYS A 153 16.16 10.61 2.02
CA LYS A 153 17.21 9.59 2.17
C LYS A 153 17.92 9.66 3.53
N GLY A 154 17.64 10.68 4.33
CA GLY A 154 18.33 10.91 5.58
C GLY A 154 17.75 10.12 6.76
N PRO A 155 18.53 9.97 7.87
CA PRO A 155 18.15 9.13 9.00
C PRO A 155 16.86 9.57 9.70
N ALA A 156 16.57 10.87 9.75
CA ALA A 156 15.34 11.39 10.34
C ALA A 156 14.10 10.93 9.57
N SER A 157 14.13 11.01 8.25
CA SER A 157 13.04 10.53 7.38
C SER A 157 12.90 9.02 7.46
N ILE A 158 14.00 8.27 7.43
CA ILE A 158 13.99 6.80 7.55
C ILE A 158 13.32 6.37 8.86
N LYS A 159 13.62 7.04 9.98
CA LYS A 159 12.99 6.77 11.27
C LYS A 159 11.47 6.97 11.21
N ILE A 160 11.01 8.06 10.59
CA ILE A 160 9.58 8.34 10.41
C ILE A 160 8.94 7.29 9.49
N ILE A 161 9.55 6.96 8.36
CA ILE A 161 9.06 5.97 7.41
C ILE A 161 8.87 4.61 8.11
N LYS A 162 9.88 4.16 8.86
CA LYS A 162 9.83 2.90 9.62
C LYS A 162 8.75 2.92 10.71
N SER A 163 8.52 4.05 11.39
CA SER A 163 7.48 4.14 12.43
C SER A 163 6.06 3.99 11.89
N TYR A 164 5.84 4.28 10.60
CA TYR A 164 4.58 4.02 9.91
C TYR A 164 4.50 2.63 9.28
N GLY A 165 5.41 1.70 9.64
CA GLY A 165 5.35 0.31 9.18
C GLY A 165 5.78 0.09 7.73
N TYR A 166 6.41 1.08 7.09
CA TYR A 166 7.07 0.89 5.81
C TYR A 166 8.42 0.19 6.00
N ARG A 167 8.80 -0.59 5.01
CA ARG A 167 10.18 -1.08 4.90
C ARG A 167 11.02 -0.02 4.16
N PHE A 168 12.23 0.14 4.62
CA PHE A 168 13.24 0.95 3.94
C PHE A 168 14.23 -0.02 3.31
N LEU A 169 14.46 0.13 2.00
CA LEU A 169 15.49 -0.61 1.30
C LEU A 169 16.78 0.20 1.47
N GLU A 170 17.79 -0.38 2.09
CA GLU A 170 19.13 0.13 1.99
C GLU A 170 19.59 -0.09 0.54
N ASP A 171 20.04 0.98 -0.12
CA ASP A 171 20.60 0.87 -1.47
C ASP A 171 21.81 -0.09 -1.38
N GLU A 172 21.73 -1.23 -2.11
CA GLU A 172 22.87 -2.13 -2.31
C GLU A 172 24.00 -1.45 -3.10
#